data_4122f688e653ccfab198340dba5b4594
#
_entry.id   4122f688e653ccfab198340dba5b4594
#
_cell.length_a   1.000
_cell.length_b   1.000
_cell.length_c   1.000
_cell.angle_alpha   90.00
_cell.angle_beta   90.00
_cell.angle_gamma   90.00
#
_symmetry.space_group_name_H-M   'P 1'
#
loop_
_entity.id
_entity.type
_entity.pdbx_description
1 polymer ?
#
loop_
_entity_poly.entity_id
_entity_poly.type
_entity_poly.pdbx_seq_one_letter_code
_entity_poly.pdbx_strand_id
1 'polypeptide(L)'
;ATPGAVSTPQDTMLNDMTNNAHKDAPNILVIQLDQMTPGVLPAYGHHTVKAPHMTKLADEGVLFENAYCNFPLCVPSRMSMLTGRYTSAIEQWDNAIELPAAVPTLAHYLRSVGYHTALCGKMHFIGPDQVHGFDERITTDIYPANFAWTPDWIAGERYRPTGINTRAVVDAGVCKRSLQIDYDDEVEHASIQKIYDLARFQNDKPFLMWMSFTHPHAPFVTTQKYWDLY
;
A
#
# COMPACT_ATOMS: atom_id res chain seq x y z
N ALA A 1 -21.32 -38.02 -18.85
CA ALA A 1 -21.31 -37.76 -17.40
C ALA A 1 -19.97 -38.30 -16.84
N THR A 2 -19.06 -37.38 -16.46
CA THR A 2 -17.80 -37.71 -15.78
C THR A 2 -18.13 -38.06 -14.31
N PRO A 3 -17.58 -39.17 -13.73
CA PRO A 3 -17.84 -39.50 -12.35
C PRO A 3 -17.25 -38.41 -11.43
N GLY A 4 -18.07 -37.89 -10.53
CA GLY A 4 -17.59 -36.92 -9.51
C GLY A 4 -16.53 -37.62 -8.64
N ALA A 5 -15.42 -36.91 -8.43
CA ALA A 5 -14.35 -37.35 -7.54
C ALA A 5 -14.94 -37.49 -6.11
N VAL A 6 -14.92 -38.70 -5.55
CA VAL A 6 -15.29 -38.95 -4.17
C VAL A 6 -14.14 -38.48 -3.29
N SER A 7 -14.39 -37.46 -2.44
CA SER A 7 -13.40 -36.99 -1.47
C SER A 7 -13.00 -38.11 -0.52
N THR A 8 -11.71 -38.31 -0.33
CA THR A 8 -11.19 -39.30 0.62
C THR A 8 -11.33 -38.76 2.07
N PRO A 9 -11.35 -39.64 3.09
CA PRO A 9 -11.31 -39.19 4.49
C PRO A 9 -10.09 -38.31 4.82
N GLN A 10 -8.99 -38.44 4.11
CA GLN A 10 -7.81 -37.60 4.22
C GLN A 10 -8.05 -36.18 3.65
N ASP A 11 -8.77 -36.06 2.51
CA ASP A 11 -9.15 -34.79 1.95
C ASP A 11 -10.12 -34.03 2.87
N THR A 12 -11.01 -34.76 3.55
CA THR A 12 -11.95 -34.16 4.51
C THR A 12 -11.21 -33.72 5.78
N MET A 13 -10.28 -34.50 6.31
CA MET A 13 -9.45 -34.09 7.45
C MET A 13 -8.56 -32.89 7.14
N LEU A 14 -7.94 -32.85 5.95
CA LEU A 14 -7.11 -31.72 5.51
C LEU A 14 -7.94 -30.45 5.36
N ASN A 15 -9.14 -30.55 4.79
CA ASN A 15 -10.09 -29.45 4.67
C ASN A 15 -10.61 -28.99 6.03
N ASP A 16 -10.88 -29.88 6.96
CA ASP A 16 -11.31 -29.53 8.32
C ASP A 16 -10.19 -28.86 9.14
N MET A 17 -8.94 -29.31 8.98
CA MET A 17 -7.78 -28.67 9.62
C MET A 17 -7.50 -27.29 9.04
N THR A 18 -7.64 -27.10 7.73
CA THR A 18 -7.49 -25.78 7.09
C THR A 18 -8.66 -24.86 7.44
N ASN A 19 -9.89 -25.33 7.46
CA ASN A 19 -11.07 -24.54 7.82
C ASN A 19 -11.07 -24.12 9.31
N ASN A 20 -10.57 -24.94 10.23
CA ASN A 20 -10.47 -24.55 11.64
C ASN A 20 -9.31 -23.60 11.92
N ALA A 21 -8.19 -23.70 11.20
CA ALA A 21 -7.06 -22.77 11.35
C ALA A 21 -7.39 -21.34 10.93
N HIS A 22 -8.43 -21.14 10.11
CA HIS A 22 -8.81 -19.81 9.60
C HIS A 22 -9.84 -19.06 10.45
N LYS A 23 -10.61 -19.76 11.29
CA LYS A 23 -11.66 -19.13 12.11
C LYS A 23 -11.13 -18.11 13.13
N ASP A 24 -9.91 -18.31 13.59
CA ASP A 24 -9.26 -17.43 14.59
C ASP A 24 -8.18 -16.52 13.99
N ALA A 25 -7.97 -16.57 12.68
CA ALA A 25 -6.99 -15.72 12.01
C ALA A 25 -7.50 -14.26 11.92
N PRO A 26 -6.71 -13.27 12.37
CA PRO A 26 -7.16 -11.88 12.38
C PRO A 26 -7.25 -11.31 10.97
N ASN A 27 -8.21 -10.43 10.74
CA ASN A 27 -8.20 -9.57 9.56
C ASN A 27 -7.05 -8.56 9.68
N ILE A 28 -6.40 -8.26 8.55
CA ILE A 28 -5.27 -7.35 8.47
C ILE A 28 -5.69 -6.14 7.65
N LEU A 29 -5.61 -4.96 8.26
CA LEU A 29 -5.85 -3.69 7.59
C LEU A 29 -4.56 -2.88 7.59
N VAL A 30 -4.02 -2.58 6.42
CA VAL A 30 -2.84 -1.73 6.24
C VAL A 30 -3.29 -0.39 5.69
N ILE A 31 -3.01 0.69 6.40
CA ILE A 31 -3.21 2.06 5.94
C ILE A 31 -1.84 2.68 5.72
N GLN A 32 -1.50 2.93 4.47
CA GLN A 32 -0.21 3.48 4.07
C GLN A 32 -0.35 4.90 3.57
N LEU A 33 0.50 5.80 4.06
CA LEU A 33 0.60 7.19 3.64
C LEU A 33 1.95 7.41 2.97
N ASP A 34 1.95 8.01 1.79
CA ASP A 34 3.18 8.20 1.05
C ASP A 34 3.97 9.40 1.57
N GLN A 35 5.26 9.21 1.77
CA GLN A 35 6.20 10.24 2.23
C GLN A 35 5.85 10.84 3.62
N MET A 36 5.01 10.19 4.41
CA MET A 36 4.72 10.63 5.78
C MET A 36 5.96 10.49 6.65
N THR A 37 6.33 11.57 7.33
CA THR A 37 7.35 11.53 8.38
C THR A 37 6.68 11.42 9.76
N PRO A 38 7.15 10.52 10.64
CA PRO A 38 6.59 10.39 11.99
C PRO A 38 6.70 11.69 12.79
N GLY A 39 7.75 12.49 12.56
CA GLY A 39 7.97 13.75 13.28
C GLY A 39 6.89 14.82 13.13
N VAL A 40 5.91 14.64 12.21
CA VAL A 40 4.76 15.56 12.10
C VAL A 40 3.51 15.05 12.83
N LEU A 41 3.57 13.89 13.45
CA LEU A 41 2.42 13.30 14.12
C LEU A 41 2.40 13.59 15.63
N PRO A 42 1.23 13.89 16.21
CA PRO A 42 1.09 14.13 17.66
C PRO A 42 1.61 12.97 18.51
N ALA A 43 1.39 11.73 18.08
CA ALA A 43 1.88 10.54 18.77
C ALA A 43 3.42 10.51 18.93
N TYR A 44 4.16 11.22 18.08
CA TYR A 44 5.62 11.40 18.18
C TYR A 44 6.01 12.77 18.74
N GLY A 45 5.08 13.48 19.40
CA GLY A 45 5.36 14.73 20.11
C GLY A 45 5.18 16.00 19.27
N HIS A 46 4.59 15.94 18.08
CA HIS A 46 4.29 17.16 17.31
C HIS A 46 3.08 17.89 17.88
N HIS A 47 3.23 19.19 18.16
CA HIS A 47 2.22 19.97 18.88
C HIS A 47 1.21 20.70 18.00
N THR A 48 1.48 20.87 16.72
CA THR A 48 0.63 21.66 15.81
C THR A 48 -0.36 20.80 15.05
N VAL A 49 0.11 19.67 14.49
CA VAL A 49 -0.72 18.82 13.63
C VAL A 49 -1.85 18.17 14.44
N LYS A 50 -3.05 18.22 13.87
CA LYS A 50 -4.26 17.63 14.47
C LYS A 50 -4.57 16.30 13.77
N ALA A 51 -4.24 15.17 14.39
CA ALA A 51 -4.48 13.83 13.88
C ALA A 51 -5.15 12.93 14.95
N PRO A 52 -6.39 13.25 15.37
CA PRO A 52 -7.02 12.61 16.54
C PRO A 52 -7.23 11.11 16.37
N HIS A 53 -7.55 10.65 15.15
CA HIS A 53 -7.77 9.22 14.90
C HIS A 53 -6.47 8.42 14.89
N MET A 54 -5.36 8.99 14.38
CA MET A 54 -4.05 8.35 14.45
C MET A 54 -3.51 8.33 15.87
N THR A 55 -3.73 9.40 16.64
CA THR A 55 -3.38 9.45 18.06
C THR A 55 -4.14 8.37 18.83
N LYS A 56 -5.46 8.27 18.64
CA LYS A 56 -6.26 7.21 19.25
C LYS A 56 -5.75 5.82 18.92
N LEU A 57 -5.40 5.55 17.65
CA LEU A 57 -4.86 4.27 17.25
C LEU A 57 -3.51 3.98 17.95
N ALA A 58 -2.66 4.98 18.10
CA ALA A 58 -1.38 4.85 18.81
C ALA A 58 -1.60 4.58 20.31
N ASP A 59 -2.58 5.23 20.94
CA ASP A 59 -2.90 5.06 22.36
C ASP A 59 -3.50 3.67 22.66
N GLU A 60 -4.25 3.10 21.72
CA GLU A 60 -4.90 1.78 21.85
C GLU A 60 -4.02 0.62 21.35
N GLY A 61 -2.94 0.91 20.66
CA GLY A 61 -2.08 -0.06 19.98
C GLY A 61 -0.62 -0.02 20.41
N VAL A 62 0.27 -0.22 19.46
CA VAL A 62 1.72 -0.17 19.66
C VAL A 62 2.32 0.93 18.77
N LEU A 63 3.02 1.87 19.40
CA LEU A 63 3.78 2.90 18.71
C LEU A 63 5.24 2.46 18.52
N PHE A 64 5.71 2.40 17.28
CA PHE A 64 7.09 2.06 16.95
C PHE A 64 7.94 3.34 16.89
N GLU A 65 8.76 3.59 17.89
CA GLU A 65 9.64 4.76 17.94
C GLU A 65 10.85 4.64 17.00
N ASN A 66 11.26 3.42 16.68
CA ASN A 66 12.46 3.11 15.89
C ASN A 66 12.12 2.24 14.68
N ALA A 67 11.30 2.76 13.77
CA ALA A 67 11.04 2.13 12.48
C ALA A 67 11.90 2.76 11.39
N TYR A 68 12.54 1.92 10.55
CA TYR A 68 13.50 2.38 9.53
C TYR A 68 13.07 1.91 8.14
N CYS A 69 13.16 2.83 7.17
CA CYS A 69 13.06 2.50 5.76
C CYS A 69 14.47 2.23 5.21
N ASN A 70 14.68 1.05 4.61
CA ASN A 70 16.00 0.71 4.09
C ASN A 70 16.37 1.40 2.77
N PHE A 71 15.39 1.98 2.06
CA PHE A 71 15.61 2.79 0.86
C PHE A 71 14.48 3.82 0.71
N PRO A 72 14.71 5.11 0.99
CA PRO A 72 13.67 6.14 1.06
C PRO A 72 13.25 6.66 -0.34
N LEU A 73 12.80 5.76 -1.21
CA LEU A 73 12.24 6.04 -2.52
C LEU A 73 11.03 5.13 -2.75
N CYS A 74 10.01 5.60 -3.46
CA CYS A 74 8.69 4.95 -3.52
C CYS A 74 8.75 3.46 -3.88
N VAL A 75 9.21 3.10 -5.09
CA VAL A 75 9.25 1.70 -5.55
C VAL A 75 10.16 0.84 -4.67
N PRO A 76 11.43 1.20 -4.44
CA PRO A 76 12.31 0.40 -3.60
C PRO A 76 11.77 0.15 -2.19
N SER A 77 11.25 1.19 -1.52
CA SER A 77 10.66 1.07 -0.20
C SER A 77 9.47 0.12 -0.18
N ARG A 78 8.56 0.26 -1.14
CA ARG A 78 7.34 -0.55 -1.23
C ARG A 78 7.64 -1.99 -1.57
N MET A 79 8.56 -2.23 -2.49
CA MET A 79 8.97 -3.60 -2.86
C MET A 79 9.71 -4.29 -1.71
N SER A 80 10.57 -3.57 -0.99
CA SER A 80 11.21 -4.09 0.21
C SER A 80 10.19 -4.48 1.29
N MET A 81 9.19 -3.63 1.52
CA MET A 81 8.12 -3.90 2.48
C MET A 81 7.26 -5.11 2.09
N LEU A 82 6.87 -5.20 0.81
CA LEU A 82 6.04 -6.31 0.32
C LEU A 82 6.78 -7.66 0.31
N THR A 83 8.09 -7.65 0.08
CA THR A 83 8.89 -8.89 -0.03
C THR A 83 9.57 -9.28 1.27
N GLY A 84 9.67 -8.36 2.25
CA GLY A 84 10.47 -8.54 3.46
C GLY A 84 11.98 -8.64 3.20
N ARG A 85 12.45 -8.15 2.04
CA ARG A 85 13.84 -8.24 1.61
C ARG A 85 14.47 -6.86 1.45
N TYR A 86 15.78 -6.78 1.66
CA TYR A 86 16.53 -5.57 1.33
C TYR A 86 16.46 -5.28 -0.17
N THR A 87 16.43 -4.01 -0.54
CA THR A 87 16.40 -3.57 -1.94
C THR A 87 17.55 -4.10 -2.78
N SER A 88 18.73 -4.26 -2.18
CA SER A 88 19.90 -4.88 -2.82
C SER A 88 19.70 -6.36 -3.16
N ALA A 89 18.88 -7.07 -2.40
CA ALA A 89 18.61 -8.50 -2.62
C ALA A 89 17.52 -8.75 -3.67
N ILE A 90 16.71 -7.73 -3.97
CA ILE A 90 15.64 -7.78 -4.99
C ILE A 90 15.92 -6.83 -6.15
N GLU A 91 17.11 -6.24 -6.19
CA GLU A 91 17.59 -5.35 -7.26
C GLU A 91 16.67 -4.15 -7.53
N GLN A 92 16.09 -3.56 -6.47
CA GLN A 92 15.16 -2.44 -6.56
C GLN A 92 15.83 -1.16 -6.06
N TRP A 93 16.32 -0.30 -6.95
CA TRP A 93 17.05 0.94 -6.60
C TRP A 93 16.58 2.21 -7.28
N ASP A 94 15.52 2.15 -8.08
CA ASP A 94 14.86 3.35 -8.61
C ASP A 94 13.36 3.14 -8.83
N ASN A 95 12.67 4.17 -9.30
CA ASN A 95 11.23 4.14 -9.54
C ASN A 95 10.83 3.59 -10.92
N ALA A 96 11.75 2.95 -11.63
CA ALA A 96 11.49 2.40 -12.96
C ALA A 96 11.83 0.92 -13.06
N ILE A 97 12.18 0.27 -11.96
CA ILE A 97 12.54 -1.15 -11.95
C ILE A 97 11.31 -1.99 -11.64
N GLU A 98 11.02 -2.93 -12.53
CA GLU A 98 9.98 -3.93 -12.33
C GLU A 98 10.41 -4.95 -11.27
N LEU A 99 9.53 -5.25 -10.31
CA LEU A 99 9.70 -6.42 -9.44
C LEU A 99 9.37 -7.67 -10.26
N PRO A 100 10.31 -8.64 -10.42
CA PRO A 100 10.01 -9.85 -11.16
C PRO A 100 8.80 -10.59 -10.55
N ALA A 101 7.84 -11.00 -11.39
CA ALA A 101 6.63 -11.71 -10.96
C ALA A 101 6.91 -13.02 -10.19
N ALA A 102 8.10 -13.59 -10.37
CA ALA A 102 8.55 -14.78 -9.63
C ALA A 102 8.97 -14.49 -8.18
N VAL A 103 9.11 -13.21 -7.77
CA VAL A 103 9.46 -12.85 -6.40
C VAL A 103 8.19 -12.84 -5.54
N PRO A 104 8.09 -13.74 -4.53
CA PRO A 104 6.91 -13.79 -3.70
C PRO A 104 6.82 -12.56 -2.79
N THR A 105 5.61 -12.07 -2.62
CA THR A 105 5.25 -10.95 -1.74
C THR A 105 4.43 -11.43 -0.54
N LEU A 106 4.22 -10.55 0.43
CA LEU A 106 3.31 -10.79 1.56
C LEU A 106 1.93 -11.27 1.11
N ALA A 107 1.40 -10.70 0.01
CA ALA A 107 0.11 -11.10 -0.54
C ALA A 107 0.11 -12.56 -0.99
N HIS A 108 1.16 -13.05 -1.66
CA HIS A 108 1.30 -14.46 -2.03
C HIS A 108 1.31 -15.38 -0.81
N TYR A 109 2.07 -15.02 0.23
CA TYR A 109 2.14 -15.83 1.46
C TYR A 109 0.79 -15.88 2.18
N LEU A 110 0.10 -14.74 2.32
CA LEU A 110 -1.19 -14.71 2.97
C LEU A 110 -2.26 -15.48 2.18
N ARG A 111 -2.26 -15.39 0.85
CA ARG A 111 -3.13 -16.20 0.01
C ARG A 111 -2.87 -17.70 0.19
N SER A 112 -1.61 -18.11 0.28
CA SER A 112 -1.26 -19.52 0.45
C SER A 112 -1.79 -20.13 1.75
N VAL A 113 -2.09 -19.28 2.73
CA VAL A 113 -2.71 -19.67 4.00
C VAL A 113 -4.17 -19.25 4.11
N GLY A 114 -4.84 -18.97 2.99
CA GLY A 114 -6.28 -18.80 2.88
C GLY A 114 -6.83 -17.39 3.07
N TYR A 115 -5.99 -16.37 3.21
CA TYR A 115 -6.46 -14.98 3.21
C TYR A 115 -6.98 -14.57 1.83
N HIS A 116 -8.02 -13.75 1.84
CA HIS A 116 -8.36 -12.92 0.70
C HIS A 116 -7.57 -11.60 0.75
N THR A 117 -6.92 -11.22 -0.35
CA THR A 117 -6.02 -10.07 -0.37
C THR A 117 -6.47 -9.01 -1.37
N ALA A 118 -6.69 -7.79 -0.90
CA ALA A 118 -7.17 -6.68 -1.70
C ALA A 118 -6.24 -5.47 -1.57
N LEU A 119 -5.91 -4.84 -2.70
CA LEU A 119 -5.13 -3.63 -2.80
C LEU A 119 -5.98 -2.49 -3.34
N CYS A 120 -5.99 -1.36 -2.65
CA CYS A 120 -6.60 -0.12 -3.11
C CYS A 120 -5.59 1.02 -2.98
N GLY A 121 -5.39 1.76 -4.06
CA GLY A 121 -4.49 2.91 -4.04
C GLY A 121 -3.09 2.65 -4.57
N LYS A 122 -2.19 3.56 -4.23
CA LYS A 122 -0.83 3.63 -4.75
C LYS A 122 0.02 2.45 -4.26
N MET A 123 0.58 1.69 -5.18
CA MET A 123 1.67 0.75 -4.87
C MET A 123 2.91 0.99 -5.74
N HIS A 124 2.75 1.71 -6.83
CA HIS A 124 3.81 2.08 -7.75
C HIS A 124 4.48 0.87 -8.40
N PHE A 125 3.68 -0.13 -8.74
CA PHE A 125 4.17 -1.28 -9.51
C PHE A 125 4.57 -0.85 -10.92
N ILE A 126 5.75 -1.22 -11.34
CA ILE A 126 6.28 -1.00 -12.68
C ILE A 126 6.13 -2.29 -13.48
N GLY A 127 5.81 -2.17 -14.76
CA GLY A 127 5.64 -3.30 -15.66
C GLY A 127 4.19 -3.83 -15.71
N PRO A 128 3.97 -4.96 -16.37
CA PRO A 128 2.65 -5.50 -16.66
C PRO A 128 1.97 -6.15 -15.44
N ASP A 129 2.74 -6.71 -14.48
CA ASP A 129 2.17 -7.26 -13.26
C ASP A 129 1.79 -6.14 -12.29
N GLN A 130 0.51 -5.88 -12.19
CA GLN A 130 -0.05 -4.82 -11.35
C GLN A 130 -0.72 -5.37 -10.09
N VAL A 131 -0.60 -6.67 -9.83
CA VAL A 131 -1.22 -7.32 -8.66
C VAL A 131 -0.19 -7.96 -7.72
N HIS A 132 0.93 -8.45 -8.20
CA HIS A 132 2.01 -9.04 -7.39
C HIS A 132 1.51 -9.89 -6.21
N GLY A 133 0.54 -10.77 -6.48
CA GLY A 133 -0.01 -11.70 -5.50
C GLY A 133 -1.29 -11.25 -4.80
N PHE A 134 -1.74 -10.01 -4.92
CA PHE A 134 -3.08 -9.64 -4.47
C PHE A 134 -4.14 -10.32 -5.33
N ASP A 135 -5.24 -10.76 -4.71
CA ASP A 135 -6.40 -11.32 -5.42
C ASP A 135 -7.12 -10.23 -6.21
N GLU A 136 -7.18 -9.01 -5.65
CA GLU A 136 -7.86 -7.88 -6.25
C GLU A 136 -7.00 -6.62 -6.18
N ARG A 137 -7.03 -5.85 -7.27
CA ARG A 137 -6.62 -4.46 -7.28
C ARG A 137 -7.81 -3.59 -7.62
N ILE A 138 -8.26 -2.75 -6.67
CA ILE A 138 -9.53 -2.04 -6.73
C ILE A 138 -9.42 -0.75 -7.55
N THR A 139 -8.37 0.04 -7.30
CA THR A 139 -8.08 1.24 -8.09
C THR A 139 -6.80 1.05 -8.91
N THR A 140 -6.68 1.79 -10.01
CA THR A 140 -5.42 1.89 -10.75
C THR A 140 -4.37 2.62 -9.90
N ASP A 141 -3.10 2.60 -10.32
CA ASP A 141 -2.09 3.43 -9.69
C ASP A 141 -2.19 4.88 -10.19
N ILE A 142 -1.79 5.83 -9.37
CA ILE A 142 -1.71 7.25 -9.78
C ILE A 142 -0.51 7.50 -10.71
N TYR A 143 0.52 6.70 -10.60
CA TYR A 143 1.70 6.80 -11.45
C TYR A 143 1.66 5.77 -12.59
N PRO A 144 2.23 6.11 -13.75
CA PRO A 144 2.27 5.18 -14.87
C PRO A 144 3.16 3.97 -14.55
N ALA A 145 2.71 2.78 -14.95
CA ALA A 145 3.44 1.53 -14.79
C ALA A 145 4.54 1.33 -15.85
N ASN A 146 4.76 2.30 -16.72
CA ASN A 146 5.77 2.25 -17.76
C ASN A 146 7.16 2.63 -17.21
N PHE A 147 8.19 2.45 -18.03
CA PHE A 147 9.57 2.74 -17.66
C PHE A 147 9.98 4.21 -17.85
N ALA A 148 9.03 5.16 -17.82
CA ALA A 148 9.29 6.59 -18.06
C ALA A 148 10.22 7.24 -17.01
N TRP A 149 10.34 6.63 -15.84
CA TRP A 149 11.24 7.08 -14.78
C TRP A 149 12.65 6.49 -14.85
N THR A 150 12.95 5.70 -15.90
CA THR A 150 14.30 5.12 -16.09
C THR A 150 15.31 6.25 -16.32
N PRO A 151 16.34 6.37 -15.47
CA PRO A 151 17.39 7.36 -15.68
C PRO A 151 18.22 7.02 -16.92
N ASP A 152 18.62 8.02 -17.68
CA ASP A 152 19.68 7.85 -18.67
C ASP A 152 21.04 8.01 -17.98
N TRP A 153 21.60 6.88 -17.57
CA TRP A 153 22.88 6.83 -16.86
C TRP A 153 24.06 7.24 -17.75
N ILE A 154 23.91 7.18 -19.08
CA ILE A 154 24.94 7.58 -20.05
C ILE A 154 24.96 9.10 -20.21
N ALA A 155 23.80 9.72 -20.26
CA ALA A 155 23.67 11.19 -20.35
C ALA A 155 24.03 11.92 -19.04
N GLY A 156 24.25 11.16 -17.95
CA GLY A 156 24.66 11.68 -16.64
C GLY A 156 23.59 12.51 -15.93
N GLU A 157 24.02 13.45 -15.08
CA GLU A 157 23.11 14.17 -14.19
C GLU A 157 22.06 15.05 -14.90
N ARG A 158 22.25 15.35 -16.16
CA ARG A 158 21.34 16.19 -16.94
C ARG A 158 20.03 15.52 -17.32
N TYR A 159 19.96 14.20 -17.24
CA TYR A 159 18.81 13.42 -17.67
C TYR A 159 18.37 12.42 -16.62
N ARG A 160 17.99 12.94 -15.45
CA ARG A 160 17.33 12.14 -14.42
C ARG A 160 15.87 12.55 -14.37
N PRO A 161 14.95 11.71 -14.81
CA PRO A 161 13.53 12.00 -14.60
C PRO A 161 13.29 11.97 -13.09
N THR A 162 12.94 13.10 -12.54
CA THR A 162 12.59 13.22 -11.12
C THR A 162 11.29 14.00 -10.99
N GLY A 163 10.34 13.45 -10.26
CA GLY A 163 9.11 14.15 -9.88
C GLY A 163 9.32 15.14 -8.73
N ILE A 164 10.50 15.10 -8.09
CA ILE A 164 10.80 15.94 -6.93
C ILE A 164 11.59 17.17 -7.38
N ASN A 165 11.01 18.35 -7.15
CA ASN A 165 11.70 19.62 -7.32
C ASN A 165 11.27 20.61 -6.23
N THR A 166 12.07 21.65 -6.02
CA THR A 166 11.79 22.70 -5.03
C THR A 166 10.51 23.48 -5.33
N ARG A 167 10.00 23.42 -6.54
CA ARG A 167 8.74 24.06 -6.93
C ARG A 167 7.56 23.57 -6.12
N ALA A 168 7.53 22.28 -5.75
CA ALA A 168 6.48 21.73 -4.91
C ALA A 168 6.38 22.42 -3.53
N VAL A 169 7.49 22.93 -3.00
CA VAL A 169 7.51 23.72 -1.76
C VAL A 169 7.01 25.14 -2.00
N VAL A 170 7.39 25.74 -3.14
CA VAL A 170 6.96 27.12 -3.50
C VAL A 170 5.47 27.16 -3.81
N ASP A 171 4.97 26.13 -4.47
CA ASP A 171 3.55 26.00 -4.87
C ASP A 171 2.68 25.40 -3.73
N ALA A 172 3.25 25.15 -2.54
CA ALA A 172 2.51 24.64 -1.39
C ALA A 172 1.40 25.59 -0.96
N GLY A 173 0.23 25.05 -0.61
CA GLY A 173 -0.88 25.89 -0.16
C GLY A 173 -2.26 25.32 -0.46
N VAL A 174 -3.23 26.23 -0.54
CA VAL A 174 -4.62 25.89 -0.80
C VAL A 174 -4.89 25.70 -2.28
N CYS A 175 -5.59 24.64 -2.63
CA CYS A 175 -6.15 24.45 -3.96
C CYS A 175 -7.61 23.97 -3.87
N LYS A 176 -8.35 24.11 -4.96
CA LYS A 176 -9.71 23.55 -5.04
C LYS A 176 -9.69 22.04 -5.26
N ARG A 177 -8.83 21.58 -6.17
CA ARG A 177 -8.65 20.19 -6.58
C ARG A 177 -7.21 19.98 -7.08
N SER A 178 -6.72 18.78 -6.92
CA SER A 178 -5.49 18.30 -7.56
C SER A 178 -5.69 16.84 -7.94
N LEU A 179 -4.88 16.32 -8.85
CA LEU A 179 -4.92 14.91 -9.22
C LEU A 179 -4.78 14.00 -7.99
N GLN A 180 -3.91 14.36 -7.05
CA GLN A 180 -3.68 13.55 -5.86
C GLN A 180 -4.85 13.61 -4.87
N ILE A 181 -5.48 14.79 -4.69
CA ILE A 181 -6.69 14.89 -3.86
C ILE A 181 -7.80 14.04 -4.45
N ASP A 182 -8.06 14.16 -5.76
CA ASP A 182 -9.09 13.39 -6.44
C ASP A 182 -8.82 11.88 -6.36
N TYR A 183 -7.57 11.49 -6.49
CA TYR A 183 -7.16 10.09 -6.38
C TYR A 183 -7.32 9.56 -4.95
N ASP A 184 -6.90 10.30 -3.94
CA ASP A 184 -7.04 9.87 -2.55
C ASP A 184 -8.52 9.82 -2.10
N ASP A 185 -9.38 10.72 -2.62
CA ASP A 185 -10.84 10.66 -2.44
C ASP A 185 -11.42 9.37 -3.06
N GLU A 186 -10.96 8.98 -4.26
CA GLU A 186 -11.34 7.70 -4.90
C GLU A 186 -10.89 6.50 -4.07
N VAL A 187 -9.63 6.51 -3.60
CA VAL A 187 -9.07 5.43 -2.77
C VAL A 187 -9.84 5.31 -1.45
N GLU A 188 -10.15 6.42 -0.79
CA GLU A 188 -10.95 6.41 0.44
C GLU A 188 -12.32 5.78 0.19
N HIS A 189 -13.06 6.29 -0.81
CA HIS A 189 -14.39 5.79 -1.12
C HIS A 189 -14.38 4.29 -1.47
N ALA A 190 -13.52 3.87 -2.40
CA ALA A 190 -13.42 2.49 -2.84
C ALA A 190 -12.99 1.54 -1.70
N SER A 191 -12.09 1.99 -0.84
CA SER A 191 -11.65 1.23 0.33
C SER A 191 -12.78 1.01 1.33
N ILE A 192 -13.56 2.04 1.63
CA ILE A 192 -14.72 1.94 2.54
C ILE A 192 -15.75 0.95 1.98
N GLN A 193 -16.08 1.06 0.68
CA GLN A 193 -17.00 0.11 0.03
C GLN A 193 -16.46 -1.32 0.13
N LYS A 194 -15.18 -1.54 -0.15
CA LYS A 194 -14.58 -2.87 -0.08
C LYS A 194 -14.61 -3.45 1.35
N ILE A 195 -14.36 -2.64 2.38
CA ILE A 195 -14.45 -3.09 3.76
C ILE A 195 -15.88 -3.55 4.09
N TYR A 196 -16.90 -2.82 3.63
CA TYR A 196 -18.28 -3.26 3.80
C TYR A 196 -18.59 -4.57 3.07
N ASP A 197 -18.06 -4.76 1.87
CA ASP A 197 -18.24 -6.00 1.12
C ASP A 197 -17.52 -7.17 1.79
N LEU A 198 -16.30 -6.97 2.26
CA LEU A 198 -15.55 -7.98 3.03
C LEU A 198 -16.30 -8.36 4.31
N ALA A 199 -16.85 -7.40 5.02
CA ALA A 199 -17.63 -7.65 6.23
C ALA A 199 -18.95 -8.40 5.99
N ARG A 200 -19.57 -8.20 4.82
CA ARG A 200 -20.87 -8.79 4.49
C ARG A 200 -20.76 -10.17 3.83
N PHE A 201 -19.78 -10.36 2.97
CA PHE A 201 -19.77 -11.49 2.02
C PHE A 201 -18.59 -12.46 2.20
N GLN A 202 -17.61 -12.13 3.04
CA GLN A 202 -16.42 -12.96 3.24
C GLN A 202 -16.27 -13.44 4.69
N ASN A 203 -17.39 -13.77 5.33
CA ASN A 203 -17.43 -14.17 6.75
C ASN A 203 -16.60 -15.41 7.10
N ASP A 204 -16.17 -16.21 6.11
CA ASP A 204 -15.47 -17.49 6.34
C ASP A 204 -13.97 -17.42 6.06
N LYS A 205 -13.45 -16.28 5.57
CA LYS A 205 -12.03 -16.14 5.26
C LYS A 205 -11.46 -14.86 5.88
N PRO A 206 -10.30 -14.91 6.51
CA PRO A 206 -9.61 -13.70 6.90
C PRO A 206 -9.16 -12.91 5.67
N PHE A 207 -9.00 -11.60 5.81
CA PHE A 207 -8.59 -10.76 4.71
C PHE A 207 -7.38 -9.88 5.05
N LEU A 208 -6.59 -9.58 4.03
CA LEU A 208 -5.67 -8.45 3.98
C LEU A 208 -6.29 -7.37 3.11
N MET A 209 -6.59 -6.21 3.69
CA MET A 209 -6.94 -5.01 2.94
C MET A 209 -5.82 -3.99 3.04
N TRP A 210 -5.20 -3.65 1.91
CA TRP A 210 -4.13 -2.66 1.83
C TRP A 210 -4.66 -1.39 1.18
N MET A 211 -4.76 -0.31 1.96
CA MET A 211 -5.15 1.01 1.50
C MET A 211 -3.94 1.91 1.45
N SER A 212 -3.64 2.48 0.31
CA SER A 212 -2.44 3.27 0.11
C SER A 212 -2.74 4.62 -0.53
N PHE A 213 -2.60 5.68 0.26
CA PHE A 213 -2.83 7.07 -0.12
C PHE A 213 -1.57 7.74 -0.64
N THR A 214 -1.75 8.77 -1.46
CA THR A 214 -0.63 9.54 -2.00
C THR A 214 -0.19 10.66 -1.06
N HIS A 215 -1.10 11.25 -0.30
CA HIS A 215 -0.73 12.28 0.67
C HIS A 215 0.01 11.69 1.89
N PRO A 216 0.92 12.51 2.46
CA PRO A 216 1.30 13.90 2.15
C PRO A 216 2.46 14.07 1.16
N HIS A 217 2.64 13.17 0.18
CA HIS A 217 3.61 13.35 -0.90
C HIS A 217 3.37 14.67 -1.65
N ALA A 218 4.44 15.28 -2.17
CA ALA A 218 4.36 16.48 -3.00
C ALA A 218 3.48 16.30 -4.27
N PRO A 219 2.78 17.35 -4.75
CA PRO A 219 2.81 18.74 -4.30
C PRO A 219 2.12 18.93 -2.96
N PHE A 220 2.63 19.83 -2.14
CA PHE A 220 2.12 20.06 -0.78
C PHE A 220 0.89 20.99 -0.81
N VAL A 221 -0.18 20.50 -1.40
CA VAL A 221 -1.44 21.24 -1.55
C VAL A 221 -2.56 20.55 -0.77
N THR A 222 -3.50 21.36 -0.27
CA THR A 222 -4.66 20.87 0.44
C THR A 222 -5.88 21.71 0.13
N THR A 223 -7.07 21.23 0.51
CA THR A 223 -8.30 22.02 0.39
C THR A 223 -8.43 23.04 1.53
N GLN A 224 -9.23 24.08 1.31
CA GLN A 224 -9.50 25.13 2.31
C GLN A 224 -9.95 24.54 3.65
N LYS A 225 -10.78 23.49 3.62
CA LYS A 225 -11.27 22.77 4.82
C LYS A 225 -10.17 22.34 5.79
N TYR A 226 -9.07 21.81 5.26
CA TYR A 226 -7.95 21.34 6.08
C TYR A 226 -6.96 22.46 6.39
N TRP A 227 -6.83 23.43 5.48
CA TRP A 227 -5.99 24.61 5.71
C TRP A 227 -6.47 25.44 6.90
N ASP A 228 -7.79 25.63 7.01
CA ASP A 228 -8.40 26.43 8.08
C ASP A 228 -8.32 25.77 9.47
N LEU A 229 -7.73 24.56 9.58
CA LEU A 229 -7.46 23.95 10.88
C LEU A 229 -6.26 24.60 11.59
N TYR A 230 -5.45 25.35 10.86
CA TYR A 230 -4.20 25.96 11.29
C TYR A 230 -4.21 27.45 10.96
#